data_9e9da8f78267d541679a84b6b71b50da
#
_entry.id   9e9da8f78267d541679a84b6b71b50da
#
_cell.length_a   1.000
_cell.length_b   1.000
_cell.length_c   1.000
_cell.angle_alpha   90.00
_cell.angle_beta   90.00
_cell.angle_gamma   90.00
#
_symmetry.space_group_name_H-M   'P 1'
#
loop_
_entity.id
_entity.type
_entity.pdbx_description
1 polymer ?
#
loop_
_entity_poly.entity_id
_entity_poly.type
_entity_poly.pdbx_seq_one_letter_code
_entity_poly.pdbx_strand_id
1 'polypeptide(L)'
;MGEKPEAFENLEQDVFKALENQKRRDVLRLIGEKKSISFTEVLNASKIPDSPTRSYHLRELAPFIEQKEGKYQLNSMGKDAYSLLVKTAAYGKVALFQKKRYGATFGNLLLWIIGITAGFYLEVDITLTAIILPFLAFIATGTTYQLFVEVK
;
A
#
# COMPACT_ATOMS: atom_id res chain seq x y z
N MET A 1 -16.80 27.86 20.89
CA MET A 1 -16.10 26.56 20.77
C MET A 1 -16.99 25.58 21.54
N GLY A 2 -17.89 24.86 20.82
CA GLY A 2 -18.89 23.99 21.48
C GLY A 2 -18.19 22.76 22.04
N GLU A 3 -18.46 22.45 23.31
CA GLU A 3 -18.08 21.20 23.94
C GLU A 3 -18.64 20.03 23.11
N LYS A 4 -17.75 19.18 22.61
CA LYS A 4 -18.16 17.91 21.97
C LYS A 4 -18.85 17.06 23.07
N PRO A 5 -20.02 16.47 22.82
CA PRO A 5 -20.65 15.58 23.81
C PRO A 5 -19.70 14.44 24.14
N GLU A 6 -19.54 14.08 25.40
CA GLU A 6 -18.69 12.96 25.88
C GLU A 6 -18.94 11.64 25.10
N ALA A 7 -20.17 11.41 24.68
CA ALA A 7 -20.53 10.26 23.83
C ALA A 7 -19.83 10.26 22.46
N PHE A 8 -19.53 11.43 21.90
CA PHE A 8 -18.82 11.53 20.62
C PHE A 8 -17.33 11.26 20.78
N GLU A 9 -16.72 11.74 21.86
CA GLU A 9 -15.30 11.48 22.15
C GLU A 9 -15.05 9.99 22.43
N ASN A 10 -15.97 9.34 23.16
CA ASN A 10 -15.91 7.91 23.41
C ASN A 10 -16.02 7.10 22.12
N LEU A 11 -16.95 7.47 21.20
CA LEU A 11 -17.10 6.81 19.92
C LEU A 11 -15.84 6.99 19.03
N GLU A 12 -15.28 8.19 19.02
CA GLU A 12 -14.05 8.47 18.27
C GLU A 12 -12.87 7.63 18.78
N GLN A 13 -12.71 7.51 20.09
CA GLN A 13 -11.69 6.67 20.70
C GLN A 13 -11.87 5.19 20.36
N ASP A 14 -13.08 4.67 20.41
CA ASP A 14 -13.40 3.29 20.07
C ASP A 14 -13.08 2.98 18.59
N VAL A 15 -13.38 3.92 17.71
CA VAL A 15 -13.04 3.82 16.27
C VAL A 15 -11.53 3.76 16.05
N PHE A 16 -10.75 4.65 16.67
CA PHE A 16 -9.30 4.62 16.55
C PHE A 16 -8.69 3.36 17.16
N LYS A 17 -9.13 2.97 18.33
CA LYS A 17 -8.70 1.75 19.02
C LYS A 17 -9.00 0.50 18.18
N ALA A 18 -10.18 0.43 17.57
CA ALA A 18 -10.54 -0.69 16.70
C ALA A 18 -9.63 -0.78 15.45
N LEU A 19 -9.25 0.36 14.87
CA LEU A 19 -8.39 0.41 13.66
C LEU A 19 -6.88 0.41 13.95
N GLU A 20 -6.45 0.53 15.19
CA GLU A 20 -5.02 0.53 15.55
C GLU A 20 -4.33 -0.80 15.22
N ASN A 21 -5.01 -1.91 15.45
CA ASN A 21 -4.46 -3.24 15.28
C ASN A 21 -4.48 -3.70 13.81
N GLN A 22 -3.33 -4.16 13.29
CA GLN A 22 -3.21 -4.64 11.91
C GLN A 22 -4.15 -5.81 11.60
N LYS A 23 -4.31 -6.77 12.53
CA LYS A 23 -5.19 -7.92 12.34
C LYS A 23 -6.65 -7.51 12.18
N ARG A 24 -7.10 -6.51 12.94
CA ARG A 24 -8.45 -5.95 12.82
C ARG A 24 -8.65 -5.26 11.48
N ARG A 25 -7.67 -4.49 11.00
CA ARG A 25 -7.71 -3.89 9.65
C ARG A 25 -7.78 -4.94 8.55
N ASP A 26 -7.05 -6.04 8.69
CA ASP A 26 -7.07 -7.14 7.71
C ASP A 26 -8.42 -7.86 7.68
N VAL A 27 -9.03 -8.10 8.85
CA VAL A 27 -10.39 -8.65 8.96
C VAL A 27 -11.42 -7.70 8.35
N LEU A 28 -11.31 -6.39 8.62
CA LEU A 28 -12.21 -5.39 8.04
C LEU A 28 -12.11 -5.34 6.50
N ARG A 29 -10.89 -5.42 5.96
CA ARG A 29 -10.67 -5.51 4.51
C ARG A 29 -11.29 -6.78 3.94
N LEU A 30 -11.10 -7.91 4.58
CA LEU A 30 -11.65 -9.20 4.15
C LEU A 30 -13.19 -9.14 4.07
N ILE A 31 -13.86 -8.58 5.09
CA ILE A 31 -15.31 -8.40 5.10
C ILE A 31 -15.74 -7.45 3.95
N GLY A 32 -15.01 -6.36 3.75
CA GLY A 32 -15.30 -5.39 2.69
C GLY A 32 -15.16 -5.96 1.28
N GLU A 33 -14.13 -6.77 1.04
CA GLU A 33 -13.90 -7.46 -0.25
C GLU A 33 -14.98 -8.51 -0.56
N LYS A 34 -15.33 -9.30 0.44
CA LYS A 34 -16.34 -10.38 0.31
C LYS A 34 -17.78 -9.87 0.36
N LYS A 35 -18.01 -8.64 0.84
CA LYS A 35 -19.32 -8.00 1.10
C LYS A 35 -20.15 -8.69 2.20
N SER A 36 -20.11 -10.01 2.27
CA SER A 36 -20.80 -10.84 3.26
C SER A 36 -19.97 -12.10 3.50
N ILE A 37 -19.65 -12.41 4.76
CA ILE A 37 -18.75 -13.50 5.12
C ILE A 37 -19.21 -14.17 6.42
N SER A 38 -19.20 -15.50 6.47
CA SER A 38 -19.51 -16.27 7.67
C SER A 38 -18.32 -16.25 8.67
N PHE A 39 -18.61 -16.57 9.93
CA PHE A 39 -17.55 -16.71 10.95
C PHE A 39 -16.50 -17.75 10.53
N THR A 40 -16.93 -18.87 9.97
CA THR A 40 -16.02 -19.94 9.51
C THR A 40 -15.11 -19.46 8.38
N GLU A 41 -15.64 -18.67 7.45
CA GLU A 41 -14.82 -18.10 6.36
C GLU A 41 -13.83 -17.05 6.86
N VAL A 42 -14.20 -16.20 7.84
CA VAL A 42 -13.26 -15.31 8.53
C VAL A 42 -12.18 -16.13 9.21
N LEU A 43 -12.56 -17.25 9.81
CA LEU A 43 -11.67 -18.20 10.47
C LEU A 43 -10.59 -18.73 9.52
N ASN A 44 -11.00 -19.16 8.33
CA ASN A 44 -10.13 -19.78 7.34
C ASN A 44 -9.24 -18.75 6.60
N ALA A 45 -9.78 -17.56 6.35
CA ALA A 45 -9.08 -16.54 5.58
C ALA A 45 -8.19 -15.60 6.44
N SER A 46 -8.52 -15.41 7.73
CA SER A 46 -7.69 -14.64 8.64
C SER A 46 -6.47 -15.47 9.07
N LYS A 47 -5.28 -14.90 8.97
CA LYS A 47 -4.03 -15.53 9.46
C LYS A 47 -3.91 -15.47 10.99
N ILE A 48 -5.03 -15.55 11.72
CA ILE A 48 -5.08 -15.53 13.17
C ILE A 48 -5.17 -16.99 13.65
N PRO A 49 -4.23 -17.47 14.48
CA PRO A 49 -4.08 -18.91 14.74
C PRO A 49 -5.23 -19.51 15.58
N ASP A 50 -5.81 -18.76 16.49
CA ASP A 50 -6.79 -19.28 17.47
C ASP A 50 -8.17 -18.62 17.37
N SER A 51 -9.22 -19.40 17.68
CA SER A 51 -10.61 -18.96 17.62
C SER A 51 -10.96 -17.87 18.67
N PRO A 52 -10.49 -17.93 19.93
CA PRO A 52 -10.75 -16.90 20.92
C PRO A 52 -10.23 -15.51 20.49
N THR A 53 -9.02 -15.43 19.97
CA THR A 53 -8.42 -14.18 19.48
C THR A 53 -9.21 -13.59 18.33
N ARG A 54 -9.73 -14.44 17.41
CA ARG A 54 -10.60 -13.98 16.31
C ARG A 54 -11.92 -13.42 16.80
N SER A 55 -12.57 -14.11 17.73
CA SER A 55 -13.81 -13.63 18.35
C SER A 55 -13.60 -12.30 19.06
N TYR A 56 -12.46 -12.13 19.72
CA TYR A 56 -12.06 -10.86 20.31
C TYR A 56 -11.93 -9.76 19.24
N HIS A 57 -11.21 -10.01 18.14
CA HIS A 57 -11.06 -9.02 17.08
C HIS A 57 -12.38 -8.65 16.39
N LEU A 58 -13.28 -9.61 16.18
CA LEU A 58 -14.61 -9.33 15.65
C LEU A 58 -15.46 -8.49 16.61
N ARG A 59 -15.38 -8.74 17.91
CA ARG A 59 -16.06 -7.93 18.92
C ARG A 59 -15.55 -6.49 18.96
N GLU A 60 -14.25 -6.30 18.87
CA GLU A 60 -13.64 -4.96 18.81
C GLU A 60 -13.99 -4.22 17.49
N LEU A 61 -14.39 -4.94 16.46
CA LEU A 61 -14.87 -4.38 15.19
C LEU A 61 -16.39 -4.12 15.18
N ALA A 62 -17.10 -4.34 16.29
CA ALA A 62 -18.55 -4.12 16.40
C ALA A 62 -19.02 -2.74 15.87
N PRO A 63 -18.28 -1.61 16.06
CA PRO A 63 -18.68 -0.33 15.48
C PRO A 63 -18.77 -0.31 13.95
N PHE A 64 -18.06 -1.23 13.26
CA PHE A 64 -17.91 -1.25 11.80
C PHE A 64 -18.66 -2.37 11.11
N ILE A 65 -19.08 -3.39 11.85
CA ILE A 65 -19.68 -4.60 11.29
C ILE A 65 -21.09 -4.83 11.87
N GLU A 66 -21.95 -5.39 11.06
CA GLU A 66 -23.25 -5.91 11.48
C GLU A 66 -23.36 -7.38 11.11
N GLN A 67 -24.16 -8.12 11.87
CA GLN A 67 -24.44 -9.53 11.57
C GLN A 67 -25.85 -9.66 11.03
N LYS A 68 -25.98 -10.18 9.80
CA LYS A 68 -27.24 -10.50 9.15
C LYS A 68 -27.22 -11.96 8.69
N GLU A 69 -28.23 -12.71 9.04
CA GLU A 69 -28.39 -14.13 8.65
C GLU A 69 -27.13 -14.98 8.96
N GLY A 70 -26.52 -14.74 10.12
CA GLY A 70 -25.31 -15.46 10.54
C GLY A 70 -24.01 -15.05 9.82
N LYS A 71 -24.07 -14.04 8.95
CA LYS A 71 -22.90 -13.51 8.22
C LYS A 71 -22.57 -12.09 8.67
N TYR A 72 -21.30 -11.77 8.64
CA TYR A 72 -20.78 -10.43 8.90
C TYR A 72 -20.77 -9.59 7.64
N GLN A 73 -21.22 -8.36 7.75
CA GLN A 73 -21.22 -7.35 6.70
C GLN A 73 -20.74 -6.02 7.27
N LEU A 74 -20.26 -5.13 6.40
CA LEU A 74 -19.91 -3.77 6.82
C LEU A 74 -21.17 -2.92 6.92
N ASN A 75 -21.35 -2.24 8.06
CA ASN A 75 -22.32 -1.16 8.19
C ASN A 75 -21.85 0.10 7.46
N SER A 76 -22.56 1.24 7.56
CA SER A 76 -22.16 2.50 6.92
C SER A 76 -20.76 2.96 7.32
N MET A 77 -20.48 3.00 8.62
CA MET A 77 -19.16 3.38 9.16
C MET A 77 -18.06 2.41 8.72
N GLY A 78 -18.35 1.12 8.67
CA GLY A 78 -17.43 0.11 8.17
C GLY A 78 -17.08 0.26 6.70
N LYS A 79 -18.04 0.66 5.86
CA LYS A 79 -17.79 0.96 4.44
C LYS A 79 -16.87 2.16 4.26
N ASP A 80 -17.07 3.20 5.06
CA ASP A 80 -16.21 4.40 5.04
C ASP A 80 -14.79 4.07 5.51
N ALA A 81 -14.66 3.33 6.61
CA ALA A 81 -13.37 2.85 7.11
C ALA A 81 -12.65 1.95 6.09
N TYR A 82 -13.38 1.03 5.46
CA TYR A 82 -12.84 0.18 4.38
C TYR A 82 -12.33 1.00 3.20
N SER A 83 -13.13 1.98 2.73
CA SER A 83 -12.74 2.89 1.65
C SER A 83 -11.45 3.65 1.99
N LEU A 84 -11.34 4.15 3.21
CA LEU A 84 -10.13 4.83 3.71
C LEU A 84 -8.92 3.88 3.72
N LEU A 85 -9.08 2.65 4.23
CA LEU A 85 -8.02 1.65 4.26
C LEU A 85 -7.53 1.26 2.86
N VAL A 86 -8.42 1.16 1.88
CA VAL A 86 -8.07 0.88 0.47
C VAL A 86 -7.32 2.07 -0.13
N LYS A 87 -7.81 3.29 0.07
CA LYS A 87 -7.15 4.51 -0.41
C LYS A 87 -5.74 4.68 0.18
N THR A 88 -5.60 4.51 1.50
CA THR A 88 -4.28 4.63 2.16
C THR A 88 -3.29 3.56 1.69
N ALA A 89 -3.76 2.33 1.43
CA ALA A 89 -2.93 1.28 0.86
C ALA A 89 -2.47 1.62 -0.58
N ALA A 90 -3.34 2.21 -1.38
CA ALA A 90 -3.00 2.68 -2.73
C ALA A 90 -1.96 3.81 -2.68
N TYR A 91 -2.12 4.79 -1.78
CA TYR A 91 -1.12 5.86 -1.57
C TYR A 91 0.24 5.30 -1.12
N GLY A 92 0.25 4.33 -0.23
CA GLY A 92 1.48 3.66 0.20
C GLY A 92 2.22 2.98 -0.96
N LYS A 93 1.51 2.30 -1.85
CA LYS A 93 2.08 1.70 -3.06
C LYS A 93 2.67 2.77 -3.99
N VAL A 94 1.94 3.86 -4.24
CA VAL A 94 2.40 4.97 -5.08
C VAL A 94 3.66 5.63 -4.49
N ALA A 95 3.72 5.86 -3.19
CA ALA A 95 4.87 6.46 -2.52
C ALA A 95 6.13 5.57 -2.64
N LEU A 96 5.99 4.26 -2.43
CA LEU A 96 7.08 3.29 -2.60
C LEU A 96 7.57 3.25 -4.06
N PHE A 97 6.64 3.34 -5.00
CA PHE A 97 6.95 3.36 -6.42
C PHE A 97 7.70 4.63 -6.82
N GLN A 98 7.27 5.80 -6.35
CA GLN A 98 7.99 7.05 -6.58
C GLN A 98 9.42 6.99 -6.03
N LYS A 99 9.61 6.47 -4.81
CA LYS A 99 10.94 6.30 -4.21
C LYS A 99 11.85 5.43 -5.08
N LYS A 100 11.34 4.31 -5.60
CA LYS A 100 12.08 3.40 -6.49
C LYS A 100 12.44 4.09 -7.81
N ARG A 101 11.54 4.90 -8.36
CA ARG A 101 11.74 5.69 -9.60
C ARG A 101 12.86 6.71 -9.44
N TYR A 102 12.87 7.48 -8.36
CA TYR A 102 13.95 8.44 -8.10
C TYR A 102 15.32 7.76 -7.93
N GLY A 103 15.36 6.60 -7.28
CA GLY A 103 16.59 5.81 -7.18
C GLY A 103 17.13 5.37 -8.53
N ALA A 104 16.27 4.91 -9.43
CA ALA A 104 16.66 4.47 -10.77
C ALA A 104 17.14 5.65 -11.65
N THR A 105 16.46 6.81 -11.61
CA THR A 105 16.90 8.00 -12.36
C THR A 105 18.21 8.55 -11.84
N PHE A 106 18.42 8.56 -10.53
CA PHE A 106 19.67 9.01 -9.92
C PHE A 106 20.84 8.08 -10.25
N GLY A 107 20.62 6.76 -10.18
CA GLY A 107 21.62 5.76 -10.58
C GLY A 107 22.02 5.91 -12.04
N ASN A 108 21.06 6.18 -12.92
CA ASN A 108 21.27 6.44 -14.33
C ASN A 108 22.14 7.69 -14.57
N LEU A 109 21.86 8.78 -13.85
CA LEU A 109 22.63 10.04 -13.94
C LEU A 109 24.07 9.84 -13.48
N LEU A 110 24.30 9.04 -12.41
CA LEU A 110 25.64 8.69 -11.95
C LEU A 110 26.42 7.87 -13.00
N LEU A 111 25.79 6.89 -13.65
CA LEU A 111 26.41 6.11 -14.71
C LEU A 111 26.83 7.01 -15.90
N TRP A 112 26.02 8.00 -16.25
CA TRP A 112 26.33 8.98 -17.26
C TRP A 112 27.58 9.80 -16.91
N ILE A 113 27.66 10.32 -15.68
CA ILE A 113 28.83 11.09 -15.21
C ILE A 113 30.09 10.23 -15.26
N ILE A 114 30.00 8.98 -14.78
CA ILE A 114 31.14 8.03 -14.80
C ILE A 114 31.56 7.73 -16.26
N GLY A 115 30.60 7.50 -17.15
CA GLY A 115 30.90 7.22 -18.56
C GLY A 115 31.60 8.38 -19.27
N ILE A 116 31.14 9.61 -19.04
CA ILE A 116 31.77 10.81 -19.62
C ILE A 116 33.18 11.03 -19.06
N THR A 117 33.35 10.92 -17.73
CA THR A 117 34.67 11.09 -17.12
C THR A 117 35.66 9.99 -17.53
N ALA A 118 35.22 8.75 -17.63
CA ALA A 118 36.06 7.64 -18.10
C ALA A 118 36.45 7.82 -19.58
N GLY A 119 35.54 8.25 -20.42
CA GLY A 119 35.83 8.55 -21.83
C GLY A 119 36.89 9.64 -22.00
N PHE A 120 36.84 10.68 -21.16
CA PHE A 120 37.81 11.77 -21.15
C PHE A 120 39.21 11.32 -20.66
N TYR A 121 39.24 10.48 -19.63
CA TYR A 121 40.52 10.01 -19.05
C TYR A 121 41.24 8.95 -19.90
N LEU A 122 40.44 8.14 -20.64
CA LEU A 122 40.99 7.02 -21.43
C LEU A 122 41.32 7.43 -22.88
N GLU A 123 41.20 8.72 -23.22
CA GLU A 123 41.41 9.23 -24.59
C GLU A 123 40.68 8.42 -25.65
N VAL A 124 39.47 7.91 -25.30
CA VAL A 124 38.64 7.08 -26.20
C VAL A 124 38.18 7.94 -27.38
N ASP A 125 38.35 7.41 -28.58
CA ASP A 125 37.96 8.06 -29.80
C ASP A 125 36.50 8.60 -29.71
N ILE A 126 36.34 9.87 -30.06
CA ILE A 126 35.05 10.59 -30.03
C ILE A 126 33.94 9.84 -30.76
N THR A 127 34.30 9.12 -31.87
CA THR A 127 33.36 8.29 -32.59
C THR A 127 32.82 7.11 -31.78
N LEU A 128 33.64 6.47 -30.98
CA LEU A 128 33.27 5.34 -30.11
C LEU A 128 32.36 5.80 -28.95
N THR A 129 32.68 6.97 -28.40
CA THR A 129 31.86 7.61 -27.34
C THR A 129 30.49 8.01 -27.88
N ALA A 130 30.41 8.52 -29.11
CA ALA A 130 29.16 8.90 -29.80
C ALA A 130 28.23 7.70 -30.08
N ILE A 131 28.73 6.48 -30.16
CA ILE A 131 27.93 5.25 -30.31
C ILE A 131 27.53 4.65 -28.95
N ILE A 132 28.46 4.58 -28.03
CA ILE A 132 28.23 3.95 -26.71
C ILE A 132 27.26 4.77 -25.85
N LEU A 133 27.35 6.09 -25.86
CA LEU A 133 26.51 6.96 -25.05
C LEU A 133 25.00 6.85 -25.41
N PRO A 134 24.57 6.93 -26.70
CA PRO A 134 23.17 6.73 -27.03
C PRO A 134 22.66 5.31 -26.75
N PHE A 135 23.51 4.29 -26.89
CA PHE A 135 23.15 2.91 -26.57
C PHE A 135 22.91 2.70 -25.06
N LEU A 136 23.77 3.25 -24.22
CA LEU A 136 23.56 3.27 -22.77
C LEU A 136 22.32 4.09 -22.37
N ALA A 137 22.07 5.21 -23.05
CA ALA A 137 20.86 6.00 -22.85
C ALA A 137 19.59 5.23 -23.22
N PHE A 138 19.63 4.44 -24.29
CA PHE A 138 18.51 3.60 -24.71
C PHE A 138 18.22 2.49 -23.69
N ILE A 139 19.23 1.80 -23.18
CA ILE A 139 19.08 0.80 -22.13
C ILE A 139 18.51 1.47 -20.85
N ALA A 140 19.01 2.61 -20.49
CA ALA A 140 18.59 3.35 -19.32
C ALA A 140 17.14 3.85 -19.40
N THR A 141 16.71 4.33 -20.57
CA THR A 141 15.31 4.71 -20.82
C THR A 141 14.40 3.48 -20.88
N GLY A 142 14.87 2.35 -21.41
CA GLY A 142 14.15 1.08 -21.45
C GLY A 142 13.88 0.53 -20.04
N THR A 143 14.86 0.57 -19.16
CA THR A 143 14.70 0.14 -17.76
C THR A 143 13.76 1.06 -16.97
N THR A 144 13.81 2.36 -17.20
CA THR A 144 12.86 3.30 -16.58
C THR A 144 11.46 3.12 -17.16
N TYR A 145 11.30 2.81 -18.44
CA TYR A 145 10.00 2.55 -19.06
C TYR A 145 9.36 1.26 -18.52
N GLN A 146 10.11 0.18 -18.38
CA GLN A 146 9.59 -1.07 -17.79
C GLN A 146 9.09 -0.86 -16.35
N LEU A 147 9.79 -0.06 -15.55
CA LEU A 147 9.32 0.33 -14.22
C LEU A 147 8.02 1.17 -14.26
N PHE A 148 7.68 1.77 -15.39
CA PHE A 148 6.42 2.51 -15.59
C PHE A 148 5.25 1.61 -16.01
N VAL A 149 5.51 0.56 -16.78
CA VAL A 149 4.48 -0.33 -17.37
C VAL A 149 4.00 -1.38 -16.38
N GLU A 150 4.84 -1.85 -15.45
CA GLU A 150 4.44 -2.82 -14.41
C GLU A 150 3.42 -2.28 -13.37
N VAL A 151 2.95 -1.04 -13.52
CA VAL A 151 2.02 -0.37 -12.58
C VAL A 151 0.57 -0.31 -13.10
N LYS A 152 0.30 -0.85 -14.26
CA LYS A 152 -1.08 -1.07 -14.73
C LYS A 152 -1.55 -2.47 -14.35
#